data_bd6d0a5bb77c4a948ecd28d9b5032a4d
#
_entry.id   bd6d0a5bb77c4a948ecd28d9b5032a4d
#
_cell.length_a   1.000
_cell.length_b   1.000
_cell.length_c   1.000
_cell.angle_alpha   90.00
_cell.angle_beta   90.00
_cell.angle_gamma   90.00
#
_symmetry.space_group_name_H-M   'P 1'
#
loop_
_entity.id
_entity.type
_entity.pdbx_description
1 polymer ?
#
loop_
_entity_poly.entity_id
_entity_poly.type
_entity_poly.pdbx_seq_one_letter_code
_entity_poly.pdbx_strand_id
1 'polypeptide(L)'
;MAVGLGPLSTLHPVPGFELGIASAGIKRPGRKDVVVMRCAEGSSVAGVFTLNAFCAAPVTLAKQRFLGEVRYLLTNTGNANAGTGEAGPAAAAQTCAKLAELAGVAETSV
;
A
#
# COMPACT_ATOMS: atom_id res chain seq x y z
N MET A 1 14.09 -5.40 -10.02
CA MET A 1 14.80 -6.40 -9.19
C MET A 1 16.07 -5.77 -8.65
N ALA A 2 16.25 -5.78 -7.34
CA ALA A 2 17.49 -5.26 -6.75
C ALA A 2 18.64 -6.21 -7.06
N VAL A 3 19.77 -5.67 -7.51
CA VAL A 3 20.97 -6.42 -7.89
C VAL A 3 22.06 -6.15 -6.86
N GLY A 4 22.78 -7.21 -6.44
CA GLY A 4 23.92 -7.08 -5.54
C GLY A 4 23.56 -6.86 -4.07
N LEU A 5 22.32 -7.15 -3.66
CA LEU A 5 21.98 -7.19 -2.24
C LEU A 5 22.56 -8.44 -1.60
N GLY A 6 23.38 -8.23 -0.57
CA GLY A 6 23.83 -9.31 0.32
C GLY A 6 22.70 -9.85 1.19
N PRO A 7 22.99 -10.78 2.10
CA PRO A 7 22.00 -11.27 3.05
C PRO A 7 21.45 -10.11 3.89
N LEU A 8 20.15 -10.17 4.18
CA LEU A 8 19.51 -9.17 5.03
C LEU A 8 20.10 -9.21 6.44
N SER A 9 20.35 -8.04 7.01
CA SER A 9 20.67 -7.91 8.42
C SER A 9 19.48 -8.36 9.27
N THR A 10 19.75 -8.66 10.54
CA THR A 10 18.69 -8.92 11.52
C THR A 10 17.76 -7.70 11.60
N LEU A 11 16.46 -7.91 11.31
CA LEU A 11 15.45 -6.88 11.43
C LEU A 11 14.85 -6.93 12.82
N HIS A 12 14.74 -5.78 13.46
CA HIS A 12 14.15 -5.65 14.78
C HIS A 12 12.74 -5.04 14.66
N PRO A 13 11.80 -5.44 15.55
CA PRO A 13 10.49 -4.82 15.59
C PRO A 13 10.61 -3.33 15.94
N VAL A 14 9.75 -2.51 15.34
CA VAL A 14 9.64 -1.08 15.61
C VAL A 14 8.33 -0.85 16.37
N PRO A 15 8.36 -0.35 17.62
CA PRO A 15 7.14 -0.07 18.36
C PRO A 15 6.22 0.89 17.59
N GLY A 16 4.92 0.57 17.53
CA GLY A 16 3.93 1.36 16.82
C GLY A 16 3.89 1.14 15.29
N PHE A 17 4.69 0.20 14.77
CA PHE A 17 4.68 -0.17 13.36
C PHE A 17 4.56 -1.69 13.21
N GLU A 18 3.58 -2.13 12.44
CA GLU A 18 3.30 -3.55 12.21
C GLU A 18 3.22 -3.86 10.73
N LEU A 19 3.60 -5.07 10.36
CA LEU A 19 3.53 -5.59 8.99
C LEU A 19 2.64 -6.83 8.93
N GLY A 20 1.68 -6.82 8.02
CA GLY A 20 0.91 -7.99 7.62
C GLY A 20 1.23 -8.39 6.19
N ILE A 21 1.36 -9.69 5.93
CA ILE A 21 1.66 -10.23 4.61
C ILE A 21 0.64 -11.29 4.26
N ALA A 22 0.09 -11.23 3.05
CA ALA A 22 -0.90 -12.19 2.56
C ALA A 22 -0.59 -12.66 1.14
N SER A 23 -1.18 -13.81 0.80
CA SER A 23 -1.22 -14.35 -0.56
C SER A 23 -2.65 -14.20 -1.09
N ALA A 24 -2.90 -13.20 -1.92
CA ALA A 24 -4.20 -12.97 -2.55
C ALA A 24 -4.35 -13.71 -3.89
N GLY A 25 -3.26 -14.28 -4.43
CA GLY A 25 -3.26 -14.99 -5.69
C GLY A 25 -3.43 -14.08 -6.91
N ILE A 26 -2.96 -12.83 -6.83
CA ILE A 26 -3.17 -11.80 -7.86
C ILE A 26 -2.63 -12.27 -9.22
N LYS A 27 -1.44 -12.85 -9.26
CA LYS A 27 -0.84 -13.37 -10.48
C LYS A 27 -0.63 -14.88 -10.42
N ARG A 28 -0.23 -15.41 -9.28
CA ARG A 28 0.05 -16.84 -9.08
C ARG A 28 -0.37 -17.26 -7.68
N PRO A 29 -1.04 -18.41 -7.52
CA PRO A 29 -1.38 -18.95 -6.20
C PRO A 29 -0.13 -19.15 -5.32
N GLY A 30 -0.29 -18.97 -4.01
CA GLY A 30 0.75 -19.23 -3.01
C GLY A 30 1.88 -18.20 -2.94
N ARG A 31 1.87 -17.16 -3.78
CA ARG A 31 2.85 -16.08 -3.73
C ARG A 31 2.41 -15.02 -2.74
N LYS A 32 3.35 -14.51 -1.94
CA LYS A 32 3.14 -13.33 -1.10
C LYS A 32 3.06 -12.10 -2.00
N ASP A 33 1.88 -11.55 -2.17
CA ASP A 33 1.60 -10.49 -3.15
C ASP A 33 0.87 -9.28 -2.56
N VAL A 34 0.53 -9.32 -1.28
CA VAL A 34 -0.05 -8.20 -0.54
C VAL A 34 0.72 -7.96 0.75
N VAL A 35 1.04 -6.70 1.00
CA VAL A 35 1.62 -6.21 2.25
C VAL A 35 0.75 -5.10 2.79
N VAL A 36 0.42 -5.17 4.07
CA VAL A 36 -0.25 -4.12 4.82
C VAL A 36 0.68 -3.64 5.92
N MET A 37 0.90 -2.34 5.97
CA MET A 37 1.64 -1.68 7.04
C MET A 37 0.63 -0.94 7.91
N ARG A 38 0.72 -1.13 9.23
CA ARG A 38 -0.09 -0.43 10.21
C ARG A 38 0.79 0.50 11.03
N CYS A 39 0.39 1.75 11.11
CA CYS A 39 1.01 2.76 11.97
C CYS A 39 0.15 3.00 13.20
N ALA A 40 0.78 3.20 14.36
CA ALA A 40 0.07 3.59 15.58
C ALA A 40 -0.61 4.94 15.40
N GLU A 41 -1.64 5.19 16.19
CA GLU A 41 -2.31 6.49 16.25
C GLU A 41 -1.31 7.60 16.62
N GLY A 42 -1.43 8.76 15.96
CA GLY A 42 -0.50 9.86 16.14
C GLY A 42 0.83 9.73 15.37
N SER A 43 1.01 8.68 14.57
CA SER A 43 2.17 8.56 13.70
C SER A 43 2.14 9.60 12.59
N SER A 44 3.31 10.16 12.27
CA SER A 44 3.49 11.04 11.13
C SER A 44 3.98 10.23 9.93
N VAL A 45 3.35 10.42 8.78
CA VAL A 45 3.73 9.78 7.52
C VAL A 45 4.09 10.86 6.51
N ALA A 46 5.22 10.69 5.86
CA ALA A 46 5.68 11.57 4.79
C ALA A 46 6.00 10.77 3.53
N GLY A 47 5.82 11.37 2.38
CA GLY A 47 6.06 10.70 1.09
C GLY A 47 6.42 11.66 -0.02
N VAL A 48 7.08 11.11 -1.03
CA VAL A 48 7.36 11.78 -2.30
C VAL A 48 6.72 11.00 -3.42
N PHE A 49 6.25 11.71 -4.43
CA PHE A 49 5.51 11.13 -5.55
C PHE A 49 6.10 11.57 -6.89
N THR A 50 5.96 10.73 -7.88
CA THR A 50 6.35 11.09 -9.24
C THR A 50 5.57 12.29 -9.77
N LEU A 51 6.22 13.12 -10.59
CA LEU A 51 5.61 14.19 -11.36
C LEU A 51 5.18 13.73 -12.77
N ASN A 52 5.37 12.45 -13.10
CA ASN A 52 4.96 11.91 -14.40
C ASN A 52 3.43 12.03 -14.54
N ALA A 53 2.99 12.55 -15.68
CA ALA A 53 1.58 12.67 -16.01
C ALA A 53 0.89 11.28 -16.15
N PHE A 54 1.63 10.27 -16.57
CA PHE A 54 1.16 8.89 -16.61
C PHE A 54 1.33 8.19 -15.25
N CYS A 55 0.49 8.58 -14.29
CA CYS A 55 0.51 8.03 -12.95
C CYS A 55 -0.36 6.78 -12.83
N ALA A 56 0.10 5.82 -12.04
CA ALA A 56 -0.74 4.71 -11.61
C ALA A 56 -1.86 5.18 -10.66
N ALA A 57 -3.01 4.55 -10.72
CA ALA A 57 -4.15 4.87 -9.84
C ALA A 57 -3.80 4.92 -8.35
N PRO A 58 -3.01 3.99 -7.78
CA PRO A 58 -2.58 4.07 -6.39
C PRO A 58 -1.80 5.35 -6.06
N VAL A 59 -0.98 5.86 -6.98
CA VAL A 59 -0.22 7.10 -6.78
C VAL A 59 -1.15 8.29 -6.67
N THR A 60 -2.15 8.37 -7.54
CA THR A 60 -3.14 9.46 -7.52
C THR A 60 -3.95 9.42 -6.22
N LEU A 61 -4.43 8.24 -5.82
CA LEU A 61 -5.19 8.07 -4.59
C LEU A 61 -4.34 8.41 -3.36
N ALA A 62 -3.10 7.91 -3.30
CA ALA A 62 -2.18 8.21 -2.20
C ALA A 62 -1.93 9.72 -2.04
N LYS A 63 -1.70 10.45 -3.12
CA LYS A 63 -1.54 11.92 -3.07
C LYS A 63 -2.72 12.62 -2.40
N GLN A 64 -3.93 12.17 -2.68
CA GLN A 64 -5.15 12.74 -2.09
C GLN A 64 -5.25 12.44 -0.60
N ARG A 65 -4.91 11.23 -0.18
CA ARG A 65 -5.07 10.73 1.19
C ARG A 65 -3.93 11.14 2.13
N PHE A 66 -2.77 11.45 1.59
CA PHE A 66 -1.62 11.92 2.38
C PHE A 66 -1.85 13.24 3.14
N LEU A 67 -2.92 13.95 2.82
CA LEU A 67 -3.32 15.18 3.53
C LEU A 67 -4.04 14.90 4.85
N GLY A 68 -4.42 13.66 5.10
CA GLY A 68 -5.14 13.20 6.28
C GLY A 68 -4.27 12.38 7.24
N GLU A 69 -4.92 11.76 8.20
CA GLU A 69 -4.27 10.83 9.12
C GLU A 69 -4.11 9.46 8.47
N VAL A 70 -2.92 9.14 8.02
CA VAL A 70 -2.58 7.83 7.44
C VAL A 70 -2.29 6.83 8.56
N ARG A 71 -3.08 5.76 8.62
CA ARG A 71 -2.95 4.67 9.59
C ARG A 71 -2.51 3.37 8.96
N TYR A 72 -2.85 3.16 7.70
CA TYR A 72 -2.54 1.95 6.96
C TYR A 72 -1.98 2.28 5.58
N LEU A 73 -1.00 1.50 5.16
CA LEU A 73 -0.50 1.51 3.78
C LEU A 73 -0.65 0.10 3.22
N LEU A 74 -1.27 -0.01 2.06
CA LEU A 74 -1.47 -1.27 1.37
C LEU A 74 -0.65 -1.28 0.09
N THR A 75 0.12 -2.33 -0.10
CA THR A 75 0.92 -2.55 -1.31
C THR A 75 0.57 -3.90 -1.90
N ASN A 76 0.29 -3.92 -3.18
CA ASN A 76 0.12 -5.15 -3.93
C ASN A 76 1.19 -5.30 -5.02
N THR A 77 1.39 -6.52 -5.48
CA THR A 77 2.29 -6.83 -6.60
C THR A 77 1.70 -7.92 -7.48
N GLY A 78 2.22 -8.05 -8.70
CA GLY A 78 1.74 -9.05 -9.66
C GLY A 78 0.69 -8.53 -10.63
N ASN A 79 0.24 -7.30 -10.46
CA ASN A 79 -0.67 -6.59 -11.34
C ASN A 79 -0.08 -5.23 -11.75
N ALA A 80 -0.28 -4.83 -13.00
CA ALA A 80 0.06 -3.48 -13.44
C ALA A 80 -1.05 -2.52 -12.97
N ASN A 81 -0.65 -1.47 -12.23
CA ASN A 81 -1.58 -0.46 -11.70
C ASN A 81 -1.57 0.84 -12.51
N ALA A 82 -0.73 0.94 -13.54
CA ALA A 82 -0.68 2.06 -14.48
C ALA A 82 -1.40 1.70 -15.79
N GLY A 83 -2.01 2.68 -16.45
CA GLY A 83 -2.69 2.48 -17.73
C GLY A 83 -3.94 1.62 -17.65
N THR A 84 -4.61 1.58 -16.52
CA THR A 84 -5.79 0.73 -16.26
C THR A 84 -7.12 1.43 -16.59
N GLY A 85 -7.08 2.58 -17.25
CA GLY A 85 -8.26 3.35 -17.60
C GLY A 85 -9.09 3.78 -16.38
N GLU A 86 -10.39 3.90 -16.54
CA GLU A 86 -11.31 4.31 -15.47
C GLU A 86 -11.49 3.26 -14.38
N ALA A 87 -11.26 1.98 -14.68
CA ALA A 87 -11.41 0.90 -13.70
C ALA A 87 -10.32 0.92 -12.62
N GLY A 88 -9.13 1.43 -12.93
CA GLY A 88 -8.00 1.47 -12.00
C GLY A 88 -8.26 2.28 -10.72
N PRO A 89 -8.69 3.54 -10.82
CA PRO A 89 -9.05 4.35 -9.65
C PRO A 89 -10.14 3.72 -8.79
N ALA A 90 -11.18 3.15 -9.40
CA ALA A 90 -12.26 2.49 -8.70
C ALA A 90 -11.75 1.24 -7.93
N ALA A 91 -10.92 0.42 -8.56
CA ALA A 91 -10.33 -0.76 -7.92
C ALA A 91 -9.40 -0.38 -6.75
N ALA A 92 -8.60 0.67 -6.91
CA ALA A 92 -7.74 1.19 -5.85
C ALA A 92 -8.57 1.66 -4.65
N ALA A 93 -9.62 2.46 -4.89
CA ALA A 93 -10.52 2.94 -3.85
C ALA A 93 -11.24 1.79 -3.13
N GLN A 94 -11.77 0.81 -3.87
CA GLN A 94 -12.42 -0.38 -3.28
C GLN A 94 -11.46 -1.20 -2.41
N THR A 95 -10.22 -1.34 -2.83
CA THR A 95 -9.20 -2.06 -2.06
C THR A 95 -8.94 -1.38 -0.71
N CYS A 96 -8.80 -0.05 -0.72
CA CYS A 96 -8.63 0.72 0.51
C CYS A 96 -9.89 0.69 1.39
N ALA A 97 -11.08 0.82 0.79
CA ALA A 97 -12.35 0.74 1.52
C ALA A 97 -12.49 -0.61 2.23
N LYS A 98 -12.11 -1.70 1.56
CA LYS A 98 -12.18 -3.03 2.18
C LYS A 98 -11.19 -3.20 3.33
N LEU A 99 -9.98 -2.68 3.21
CA LEU A 99 -9.03 -2.69 4.31
C LEU A 99 -9.53 -1.82 5.48
N ALA A 100 -10.07 -0.64 5.21
CA ALA A 100 -10.64 0.25 6.23
C ALA A 100 -11.78 -0.43 7.00
N GLU A 101 -12.70 -1.10 6.30
CA GLU A 101 -13.79 -1.90 6.90
C GLU A 101 -13.22 -2.98 7.85
N LEU A 102 -12.25 -3.76 7.39
CA LEU A 102 -11.63 -4.83 8.19
C LEU A 102 -10.85 -4.30 9.40
N ALA A 103 -10.24 -3.13 9.26
CA ALA A 103 -9.46 -2.49 10.31
C ALA A 103 -10.30 -1.63 11.27
N GLY A 104 -11.56 -1.35 10.94
CA GLY A 104 -12.42 -0.49 11.74
C GLY A 104 -11.99 0.98 11.76
N VAL A 105 -11.43 1.47 10.65
CA VAL A 105 -10.96 2.86 10.51
C VAL A 105 -11.67 3.57 9.36
N ALA A 106 -11.51 4.89 9.29
CA ALA A 106 -12.01 5.66 8.16
C ALA A 106 -11.28 5.26 6.86
N GLU A 107 -11.99 5.24 5.74
CA GLU A 107 -11.39 4.92 4.43
C GLU A 107 -10.24 5.86 4.06
N THR A 108 -10.33 7.12 4.49
CA THR A 108 -9.28 8.13 4.30
C THR A 108 -8.00 7.86 5.08
N SER A 109 -8.00 6.89 5.98
CA SER A 109 -6.83 6.47 6.77
C SER A 109 -6.02 5.34 6.12
N VAL A 110 -6.42 4.90 4.91
CA VAL A 110 -5.75 3.83 4.14
C VAL A 110 -5.19 4.37 2.84
#